data_6f10953867ee8e290dedc44a42d22cec
#
_entry.id   6f10953867ee8e290dedc44a42d22cec
#
_cell.length_a   1.000
_cell.length_b   1.000
_cell.length_c   1.000
_cell.angle_alpha   90.00
_cell.angle_beta   90.00
_cell.angle_gamma   90.00
#
_symmetry.space_group_name_H-M   'P 1'
#
loop_
_entity.id
_entity.type
_entity.pdbx_description
1 polymer ?
#
loop_
_entity_poly.entity_id
_entity_poly.type
_entity_poly.pdbx_seq_one_letter_code
_entity_poly.pdbx_strand_id
1 'polypeptide(L)'
;LASSAASDVYKRQELEKQCGKKVIGNKSASGTEIIEELGEEEIKNGSMIVYTSADSVLQICGNEETFDLQNLYRCCEIARKITLKDEWRVGRVIARPYVGKKKGEFVRTSNRHDYALKPTGLTALNALKDSGLDVISVGKINDIFCGEGITEAFRSKSSVHGMEQTIDICEKDFKGLCFVNLVDFDALWGHRRNVTGYGEEIEKFDKNLGILMEKLRDDDLLILTADHGNDPTYKGTDHTREYVPFIACLLYTSPSPRDCS
;
A
#
# COMPACT_ATOMS: atom_id res chain seq x y z
N LEU A 1 4.09 14.42 -12.54
CA LEU A 1 5.33 15.08 -12.92
C LEU A 1 5.97 14.24 -14.01
N ALA A 2 5.88 14.71 -15.28
CA ALA A 2 6.57 14.07 -16.39
C ALA A 2 8.08 14.20 -16.12
N SER A 3 8.73 13.06 -15.88
CA SER A 3 10.19 12.96 -15.91
C SER A 3 10.65 13.35 -17.32
N SER A 4 11.66 14.20 -17.43
CA SER A 4 12.21 14.51 -18.75
C SER A 4 12.82 13.23 -19.35
N ALA A 5 12.73 13.04 -20.66
CA ALA A 5 13.30 11.86 -21.34
C ALA A 5 14.79 11.64 -21.00
N ALA A 6 15.54 12.72 -20.76
CA ALA A 6 16.93 12.68 -20.30
C ALA A 6 17.07 12.08 -18.89
N SER A 7 16.22 12.47 -17.93
CA SER A 7 16.21 11.91 -16.56
C SER A 7 15.94 10.40 -16.57
N ASP A 8 15.07 9.91 -17.44
CA ASP A 8 14.77 8.48 -17.54
C ASP A 8 15.93 7.67 -18.13
N VAL A 9 16.68 8.24 -19.07
CA VAL A 9 17.89 7.60 -19.62
C VAL A 9 18.97 7.47 -18.56
N TYR A 10 19.26 8.53 -17.79
CA TYR A 10 20.27 8.48 -16.72
C TYR A 10 19.87 7.52 -15.59
N LYS A 11 18.60 7.53 -15.20
CA LYS A 11 18.07 6.57 -14.21
C LYS A 11 18.27 5.13 -14.65
N ARG A 12 17.95 4.82 -15.91
CA ARG A 12 18.14 3.49 -16.49
C ARG A 12 19.62 3.09 -16.52
N GLN A 13 20.49 3.95 -16.98
CA GLN A 13 21.95 3.69 -17.04
C GLN A 13 22.54 3.44 -15.66
N GLU A 14 22.13 4.21 -14.65
CA GLU A 14 22.59 4.02 -13.27
C GLU A 14 22.11 2.69 -12.70
N LEU A 15 20.85 2.31 -12.99
CA LEU A 15 20.30 1.02 -12.60
C LEU A 15 21.05 -0.15 -13.25
N GLU A 16 21.28 -0.07 -14.57
CA GLU A 16 22.06 -1.07 -15.32
C GLU A 16 23.47 -1.25 -14.75
N LYS A 17 24.15 -0.13 -14.46
CA LYS A 17 25.50 -0.11 -13.91
C LYS A 17 25.58 -0.78 -12.54
N GLN A 18 24.68 -0.43 -11.64
CA GLN A 18 24.69 -0.95 -10.26
C GLN A 18 24.18 -2.38 -10.16
N CYS A 19 23.18 -2.75 -10.96
CA CYS A 19 22.65 -4.12 -11.01
C CYS A 19 23.54 -5.08 -11.81
N GLY A 20 24.37 -4.58 -12.73
CA GLY A 20 25.14 -5.38 -13.65
C GLY A 20 24.30 -6.11 -14.70
N LYS A 21 23.10 -5.58 -14.99
CA LYS A 21 22.13 -6.18 -15.91
C LYS A 21 21.53 -5.12 -16.83
N LYS A 22 21.31 -5.48 -18.09
CA LYS A 22 20.66 -4.60 -19.06
C LYS A 22 19.18 -4.48 -18.78
N VAL A 23 18.64 -3.28 -18.83
CA VAL A 23 17.20 -3.01 -18.72
C VAL A 23 16.50 -3.19 -20.05
N ILE A 24 15.43 -3.98 -20.06
CA ILE A 24 14.49 -4.13 -21.17
C ILE A 24 13.09 -3.72 -20.74
N GLY A 25 12.22 -3.40 -21.68
CA GLY A 25 10.88 -2.87 -21.41
C GLY A 25 10.89 -1.36 -21.23
N ASN A 26 11.04 -0.87 -20.02
CA ASN A 26 11.04 0.55 -19.65
C ASN A 26 9.84 1.32 -20.21
N LYS A 27 8.65 0.76 -20.08
CA LYS A 27 7.39 1.30 -20.59
C LYS A 27 6.25 1.10 -19.60
N SER A 28 5.13 1.79 -19.84
CA SER A 28 3.88 1.50 -19.14
C SER A 28 3.28 0.22 -19.70
N ALA A 29 2.97 -0.74 -18.83
CA ALA A 29 2.42 -2.03 -19.23
C ALA A 29 1.70 -2.74 -18.09
N SER A 30 0.83 -3.71 -18.44
CA SER A 30 0.38 -4.74 -17.54
C SER A 30 1.52 -5.73 -17.27
N GLY A 31 1.69 -6.13 -16.02
CA GLY A 31 2.81 -7.02 -15.69
C GLY A 31 2.66 -8.44 -16.22
N THR A 32 1.47 -8.92 -16.57
CA THR A 32 1.26 -10.19 -17.29
C THR A 32 1.65 -10.08 -18.75
N GLU A 33 1.23 -8.99 -19.40
CA GLU A 33 1.53 -8.75 -20.81
C GLU A 33 3.03 -8.55 -21.05
N ILE A 34 3.71 -7.80 -20.18
CA ILE A 34 5.15 -7.52 -20.38
C ILE A 34 6.01 -8.76 -20.15
N ILE A 35 5.61 -9.66 -19.24
CA ILE A 35 6.31 -10.95 -19.06
C ILE A 35 6.12 -11.82 -20.29
N GLU A 36 4.90 -11.89 -20.85
CA GLU A 36 4.64 -12.62 -22.10
C GLU A 36 5.39 -12.04 -23.30
N GLU A 37 5.63 -10.73 -23.33
CA GLU A 37 6.36 -10.06 -24.40
C GLU A 37 7.89 -10.25 -24.29
N LEU A 38 8.46 -10.11 -23.08
CA LEU A 38 9.89 -9.97 -22.86
C LEU A 38 10.53 -11.11 -22.05
N GLY A 39 9.75 -12.05 -21.53
CA GLY A 39 10.24 -13.11 -20.65
C GLY A 39 11.26 -14.04 -21.31
N GLU A 40 11.08 -14.40 -22.59
CA GLU A 40 12.06 -15.21 -23.32
C GLU A 40 13.37 -14.46 -23.56
N GLU A 41 13.29 -13.13 -23.84
CA GLU A 41 14.47 -12.27 -23.99
C GLU A 41 15.23 -12.13 -22.68
N GLU A 42 14.50 -11.94 -21.56
CA GLU A 42 15.08 -11.87 -20.23
C GLU A 42 15.85 -13.14 -19.87
N ILE A 43 15.24 -14.31 -20.06
CA ILE A 43 15.84 -15.62 -19.79
C ILE A 43 17.08 -15.84 -20.65
N LYS A 44 17.02 -15.52 -21.94
CA LYS A 44 18.12 -15.72 -22.89
C LYS A 44 19.31 -14.82 -22.61
N ASN A 45 19.07 -13.54 -22.30
CA ASN A 45 20.10 -12.51 -22.22
C ASN A 45 20.49 -12.18 -20.77
N GLY A 46 19.79 -12.69 -19.76
CA GLY A 46 19.96 -12.33 -18.35
C GLY A 46 19.61 -10.86 -18.07
N SER A 47 18.74 -10.27 -18.91
CA SER A 47 18.31 -8.88 -18.80
C SER A 47 17.36 -8.69 -17.62
N MET A 48 16.98 -7.45 -17.32
CA MET A 48 16.04 -7.08 -16.25
C MET A 48 14.83 -6.40 -16.88
N ILE A 49 13.64 -7.00 -16.74
CA ILE A 49 12.40 -6.37 -17.23
C ILE A 49 11.98 -5.26 -16.26
N VAL A 50 11.98 -4.03 -16.72
CA VAL A 50 11.52 -2.86 -15.96
C VAL A 50 10.29 -2.27 -16.62
N TYR A 51 9.26 -1.96 -15.84
CA TYR A 51 8.04 -1.34 -16.33
C TYR A 51 7.36 -0.51 -15.25
N THR A 52 6.40 0.30 -15.66
CA THR A 52 5.55 1.08 -14.74
C THR A 52 4.08 0.77 -15.00
N SER A 53 3.24 0.96 -14.01
CA SER A 53 1.79 1.04 -14.14
C SER A 53 1.35 2.51 -14.07
N ALA A 54 0.05 2.77 -14.10
CA ALA A 54 -0.51 4.13 -14.04
C ALA A 54 -0.09 4.94 -12.80
N ASP A 55 0.27 4.26 -11.71
CA ASP A 55 0.76 4.87 -10.48
C ASP A 55 2.27 5.14 -10.54
N SER A 56 2.76 5.97 -9.60
CA SER A 56 4.19 6.28 -9.44
C SER A 56 4.98 5.09 -8.88
N VAL A 57 5.03 3.99 -9.64
CA VAL A 57 5.58 2.70 -9.24
C VAL A 57 6.60 2.21 -10.26
N LEU A 58 7.78 1.81 -9.80
CA LEU A 58 8.79 1.10 -10.59
C LEU A 58 8.66 -0.39 -10.31
N GLN A 59 8.42 -1.19 -11.33
CA GLN A 59 8.30 -2.65 -11.20
C GLN A 59 9.42 -3.34 -11.95
N ILE A 60 9.99 -4.36 -11.31
CA ILE A 60 11.08 -5.17 -11.86
C ILE A 60 10.64 -6.63 -11.88
N CYS A 61 10.59 -7.26 -13.05
CA CYS A 61 10.38 -8.68 -13.17
C CYS A 61 11.71 -9.40 -13.38
N GLY A 62 11.78 -10.61 -12.83
CA GLY A 62 12.86 -11.56 -13.05
C GLY A 62 12.36 -12.99 -12.86
N ASN A 63 12.83 -13.89 -13.72
CA ASN A 63 12.52 -15.31 -13.61
C ASN A 63 13.26 -15.92 -12.42
N GLU A 64 12.56 -16.64 -11.55
CA GLU A 64 13.16 -17.18 -10.32
C GLU A 64 14.28 -18.19 -10.59
N GLU A 65 14.21 -18.95 -11.70
CA GLU A 65 15.20 -19.97 -12.02
C GLU A 65 16.46 -19.41 -12.69
N THR A 66 16.31 -18.38 -13.55
CA THR A 66 17.41 -17.86 -14.38
C THR A 66 17.98 -16.54 -13.90
N PHE A 67 17.15 -15.68 -13.33
CA PHE A 67 17.58 -14.41 -12.75
C PHE A 67 18.03 -14.56 -11.30
N ASP A 68 17.47 -15.54 -10.60
CA ASP A 68 17.55 -15.78 -9.16
C ASP A 68 16.76 -14.75 -8.32
N LEU A 69 15.96 -15.28 -7.39
CA LEU A 69 15.07 -14.48 -6.55
C LEU A 69 15.82 -13.47 -5.67
N GLN A 70 16.95 -13.88 -5.08
CA GLN A 70 17.75 -13.00 -4.23
C GLN A 70 18.41 -11.89 -5.04
N ASN A 71 18.83 -12.19 -6.27
CA ASN A 71 19.38 -11.20 -7.18
C ASN A 71 18.30 -10.19 -7.64
N LEU A 72 17.07 -10.65 -7.85
CA LEU A 72 15.92 -9.76 -8.13
C LEU A 72 15.68 -8.80 -6.95
N TYR A 73 15.67 -9.29 -5.72
CA TYR A 73 15.52 -8.47 -4.54
C TYR A 73 16.67 -7.46 -4.40
N ARG A 74 17.90 -7.88 -4.59
CA ARG A 74 19.07 -6.98 -4.62
C ARG A 74 18.92 -5.86 -5.65
N CYS A 75 18.45 -6.17 -6.86
CA CYS A 75 18.20 -5.17 -7.90
C CYS A 75 17.09 -4.20 -7.49
N CYS A 76 16.03 -4.66 -6.84
CA CYS A 76 14.97 -3.80 -6.32
C CYS A 76 15.43 -2.89 -5.18
N GLU A 77 16.31 -3.36 -4.30
CA GLU A 77 16.94 -2.54 -3.26
C GLU A 77 17.83 -1.45 -3.86
N ILE A 78 18.61 -1.77 -4.87
CA ILE A 78 19.41 -0.80 -5.64
C ILE A 78 18.48 0.23 -6.30
N ALA A 79 17.42 -0.23 -6.98
CA ALA A 79 16.44 0.64 -7.60
C ALA A 79 15.77 1.56 -6.55
N ARG A 80 15.44 1.03 -5.34
CA ARG A 80 14.90 1.84 -4.25
C ARG A 80 15.88 2.94 -3.83
N LYS A 81 17.16 2.64 -3.67
CA LYS A 81 18.20 3.62 -3.33
C LYS A 81 18.36 4.70 -4.41
N ILE A 82 18.39 4.31 -5.67
CA ILE A 82 18.49 5.24 -6.81
C ILE A 82 17.28 6.18 -6.85
N THR A 83 16.08 5.64 -6.63
CA THR A 83 14.82 6.38 -6.69
C THR A 83 14.47 7.17 -5.41
N LEU A 84 15.39 7.28 -4.46
CA LEU A 84 15.30 8.24 -3.35
C LEU A 84 15.66 9.66 -3.78
N LYS A 85 16.43 9.85 -4.87
CA LYS A 85 16.75 11.17 -5.40
C LYS A 85 15.47 11.88 -5.85
N ASP A 86 15.33 13.17 -5.53
CA ASP A 86 14.10 13.93 -5.77
C ASP A 86 13.61 13.87 -7.22
N GLU A 87 14.53 14.01 -8.18
CA GLU A 87 14.26 13.95 -9.60
C GLU A 87 13.82 12.58 -10.13
N TRP A 88 14.11 11.50 -9.37
CA TRP A 88 13.81 10.10 -9.75
C TRP A 88 12.85 9.41 -8.77
N ARG A 89 12.27 10.17 -7.87
CA ARG A 89 11.45 9.64 -6.78
C ARG A 89 10.23 8.89 -7.31
N VAL A 90 10.08 7.64 -6.85
CA VAL A 90 8.88 6.83 -7.06
C VAL A 90 8.33 6.38 -5.71
N GLY A 91 7.03 6.24 -5.61
CA GLY A 91 6.36 5.84 -4.38
C GLY A 91 6.74 4.43 -3.93
N ARG A 92 6.82 3.49 -4.88
CA ARG A 92 7.18 2.08 -4.61
C ARG A 92 8.09 1.52 -5.68
N VAL A 93 8.99 0.64 -5.28
CA VAL A 93 9.68 -0.31 -6.16
C VAL A 93 9.14 -1.69 -5.83
N ILE A 94 8.75 -2.47 -6.83
CA ILE A 94 8.12 -3.78 -6.63
C ILE A 94 8.91 -4.86 -7.36
N ALA A 95 9.34 -5.88 -6.62
CA ALA A 95 9.82 -7.12 -7.19
C ALA A 95 8.64 -7.97 -7.66
N ARG A 96 8.67 -8.39 -8.92
CA ARG A 96 7.65 -9.22 -9.58
C ARG A 96 8.28 -10.50 -10.12
N PRO A 97 8.60 -11.46 -9.26
CA PRO A 97 9.13 -12.73 -9.70
C PRO A 97 8.10 -13.56 -10.46
N TYR A 98 8.61 -14.36 -11.41
CA TYR A 98 7.81 -15.28 -12.19
C TYR A 98 8.60 -16.56 -12.51
N VAL A 99 7.90 -17.60 -12.93
CA VAL A 99 8.45 -18.88 -13.40
C VAL A 99 7.93 -19.18 -14.79
N GLY A 100 8.52 -20.18 -15.44
CA GLY A 100 8.18 -20.60 -16.80
C GLY A 100 9.37 -20.44 -17.75
N LYS A 101 9.37 -21.14 -18.87
CA LYS A 101 10.51 -21.20 -19.82
C LYS A 101 10.24 -20.52 -21.15
N LYS A 102 8.98 -20.40 -21.54
CA LYS A 102 8.58 -19.80 -22.83
C LYS A 102 7.23 -19.10 -22.70
N LYS A 103 6.91 -18.34 -23.72
CA LYS A 103 5.62 -17.65 -23.86
C LYS A 103 4.45 -18.61 -23.71
N GLY A 104 3.43 -18.21 -22.94
CA GLY A 104 2.27 -19.02 -22.59
C GLY A 104 2.46 -19.92 -21.36
N GLU A 105 3.67 -20.03 -20.82
CA GLU A 105 3.97 -20.77 -19.58
C GLU A 105 4.32 -19.86 -18.40
N PHE A 106 4.43 -18.56 -18.64
CA PHE A 106 4.85 -17.63 -17.59
C PHE A 106 3.78 -17.43 -16.54
N VAL A 107 4.14 -17.68 -15.28
CA VAL A 107 3.25 -17.54 -14.12
C VAL A 107 3.96 -16.72 -13.04
N ARG A 108 3.30 -15.68 -12.55
CA ARG A 108 3.79 -14.90 -11.41
C ARG A 108 3.75 -15.75 -10.14
N THR A 109 4.77 -15.61 -9.30
CA THR A 109 4.83 -16.30 -8.02
C THR A 109 4.31 -15.42 -6.89
N SER A 110 4.11 -16.03 -5.73
CA SER A 110 3.75 -15.35 -4.48
C SER A 110 4.91 -14.56 -3.84
N ASN A 111 6.14 -14.71 -4.36
CA ASN A 111 7.35 -14.07 -3.84
C ASN A 111 7.47 -12.58 -4.25
N ARG A 112 6.34 -11.94 -4.55
CA ARG A 112 6.28 -10.49 -4.72
C ARG A 112 6.78 -9.79 -3.46
N HIS A 113 7.61 -8.75 -3.64
CA HIS A 113 8.05 -7.90 -2.55
C HIS A 113 7.99 -6.42 -2.92
N ASP A 114 7.41 -5.61 -2.05
CA ASP A 114 7.21 -4.17 -2.25
C ASP A 114 8.21 -3.39 -1.37
N TYR A 115 9.01 -2.53 -2.01
CA TYR A 115 9.94 -1.60 -1.37
C TYR A 115 9.31 -0.21 -1.37
N ALA A 116 8.54 0.10 -0.34
CA ALA A 116 7.88 1.38 -0.21
C ALA A 116 8.88 2.51 0.11
N LEU A 117 8.49 3.73 -0.19
CA LEU A 117 9.21 4.91 0.25
C LEU A 117 8.90 5.14 1.73
N LYS A 118 9.92 5.14 2.57
CA LYS A 118 9.74 5.55 3.98
C LYS A 118 9.27 7.00 4.03
N PRO A 119 8.53 7.40 5.07
CA PRO A 119 8.24 8.80 5.31
C PRO A 119 9.51 9.66 5.24
N THR A 120 9.42 10.82 4.59
CA THR A 120 10.58 11.69 4.37
C THR A 120 11.01 12.48 5.61
N GLY A 121 10.27 12.37 6.68
CA GLY A 121 10.53 13.02 7.97
C GLY A 121 9.80 12.33 9.11
N LEU A 122 9.97 12.84 10.30
CA LEU A 122 9.26 12.37 11.48
C LEU A 122 7.75 12.60 11.32
N THR A 123 6.99 11.57 11.60
CA THR A 123 5.52 11.59 11.59
C THR A 123 4.98 11.67 13.02
N ALA A 124 3.68 11.87 13.16
CA ALA A 124 3.01 11.77 14.46
C ALA A 124 3.22 10.39 15.10
N LEU A 125 3.33 9.32 14.29
CA LEU A 125 3.59 7.97 14.81
C LEU A 125 4.96 7.88 15.48
N ASN A 126 5.99 8.51 14.90
CA ASN A 126 7.32 8.58 15.50
C ASN A 126 7.26 9.35 16.83
N ALA A 127 6.61 10.52 16.85
CA ALA A 127 6.50 11.37 18.04
C ALA A 127 5.79 10.63 19.20
N LEU A 128 4.73 9.89 18.92
CA LEU A 128 4.03 9.07 19.90
C LEU A 128 4.94 7.97 20.46
N LYS A 129 5.58 7.22 19.60
CA LYS A 129 6.51 6.14 19.98
C LYS A 129 7.69 6.67 20.82
N ASP A 130 8.31 7.77 20.39
CA ASP A 130 9.43 8.39 21.07
C ASP A 130 9.03 8.97 22.45
N SER A 131 7.75 9.28 22.63
CA SER A 131 7.16 9.67 23.90
C SER A 131 6.79 8.48 24.80
N GLY A 132 7.12 7.26 24.39
CA GLY A 132 6.83 6.04 25.16
C GLY A 132 5.37 5.60 25.08
N LEU A 133 4.62 6.09 24.08
CA LEU A 133 3.24 5.69 23.84
C LEU A 133 3.18 4.54 22.82
N ASP A 134 2.13 3.73 22.92
CA ASP A 134 1.89 2.66 21.97
C ASP A 134 1.37 3.20 20.64
N VAL A 135 1.84 2.62 19.55
CA VAL A 135 1.35 2.88 18.19
C VAL A 135 1.03 1.54 17.56
N ILE A 136 -0.21 1.15 17.68
CA ILE A 136 -0.72 -0.13 17.18
C ILE A 136 -1.31 0.08 15.79
N SER A 137 -0.87 -0.70 14.81
CA SER A 137 -1.36 -0.61 13.44
C SER A 137 -2.19 -1.84 13.06
N VAL A 138 -3.33 -1.63 12.40
CA VAL A 138 -4.17 -2.69 11.83
C VAL A 138 -4.29 -2.49 10.33
N GLY A 139 -4.22 -3.58 9.58
CA GLY A 139 -4.30 -3.55 8.11
C GLY A 139 -2.99 -3.15 7.44
N LYS A 140 -3.03 -2.22 6.50
CA LYS A 140 -1.87 -1.80 5.69
C LYS A 140 -1.04 -0.67 6.31
N ILE A 141 -1.40 -0.13 7.46
CA ILE A 141 -0.71 1.02 8.06
C ILE A 141 0.78 0.76 8.25
N ASN A 142 1.14 -0.41 8.79
CA ASN A 142 2.56 -0.78 8.95
C ASN A 142 3.32 -0.77 7.60
N ASP A 143 2.70 -1.25 6.54
CA ASP A 143 3.32 -1.30 5.22
C ASP A 143 3.41 0.10 4.59
N ILE A 144 2.40 0.96 4.78
CA ILE A 144 2.37 2.36 4.31
C ILE A 144 3.50 3.17 4.95
N PHE A 145 3.71 3.02 6.25
CA PHE A 145 4.75 3.74 6.99
C PHE A 145 6.08 2.97 7.06
N CYS A 146 6.21 1.82 6.38
CA CYS A 146 7.41 0.97 6.41
C CYS A 146 7.87 0.60 7.84
N GLY A 147 6.92 0.44 8.76
CA GLY A 147 7.18 0.16 10.17
C GLY A 147 7.65 1.35 10.99
N GLU A 148 7.84 2.53 10.37
CA GLU A 148 8.32 3.72 11.08
C GLU A 148 7.28 4.22 12.09
N GLY A 149 7.70 4.36 13.33
CA GLY A 149 6.84 4.83 14.43
C GLY A 149 5.81 3.81 14.92
N ILE A 150 5.82 2.56 14.44
CA ILE A 150 4.91 1.50 14.88
C ILE A 150 5.53 0.70 16.03
N THR A 151 4.74 0.38 17.06
CA THR A 151 5.13 -0.48 18.18
C THR A 151 4.62 -1.91 18.02
N GLU A 152 3.40 -2.07 17.51
CA GLU A 152 2.78 -3.38 17.25
C GLU A 152 1.98 -3.34 15.93
N ALA A 153 1.99 -4.43 15.16
CA ALA A 153 1.34 -4.48 13.86
C ALA A 153 0.50 -5.75 13.66
N PHE A 154 -0.74 -5.55 13.21
CA PHE A 154 -1.71 -6.60 12.92
C PHE A 154 -2.10 -6.56 11.44
N ARG A 155 -1.82 -7.61 10.69
CA ARG A 155 -2.26 -7.73 9.30
C ARG A 155 -3.70 -8.23 9.25
N SER A 156 -4.57 -7.51 8.57
CA SER A 156 -5.95 -7.93 8.32
C SER A 156 -6.08 -8.66 6.98
N LYS A 157 -7.00 -9.62 6.91
CA LYS A 157 -7.36 -10.35 5.68
C LYS A 157 -8.53 -9.70 4.95
N SER A 158 -9.33 -8.91 5.66
CA SER A 158 -10.52 -8.20 5.17
C SER A 158 -10.80 -7.02 6.11
N SER A 159 -11.71 -6.12 5.72
CA SER A 159 -12.17 -5.03 6.60
C SER A 159 -12.87 -5.57 7.84
N VAL A 160 -13.69 -6.61 7.71
CA VAL A 160 -14.34 -7.27 8.86
C VAL A 160 -13.29 -7.80 9.84
N HIS A 161 -12.28 -8.54 9.36
CA HIS A 161 -11.20 -9.03 10.21
C HIS A 161 -10.38 -7.89 10.85
N GLY A 162 -10.21 -6.78 10.14
CA GLY A 162 -9.57 -5.58 10.70
C GLY A 162 -10.39 -4.97 11.85
N MET A 163 -11.71 -4.94 11.74
CA MET A 163 -12.60 -4.50 12.83
C MET A 163 -12.57 -5.46 14.03
N GLU A 164 -12.59 -6.77 13.80
CA GLU A 164 -12.44 -7.78 14.86
C GLU A 164 -11.14 -7.57 15.65
N GLN A 165 -10.01 -7.43 14.92
CA GLN A 165 -8.72 -7.13 15.56
C GLN A 165 -8.74 -5.81 16.35
N THR A 166 -9.41 -4.79 15.85
CA THR A 166 -9.53 -3.49 16.51
C THR A 166 -10.34 -3.61 17.80
N ILE A 167 -11.44 -4.37 17.79
CA ILE A 167 -12.26 -4.66 18.96
C ILE A 167 -11.44 -5.43 20.03
N ASP A 168 -10.67 -6.44 19.62
CA ASP A 168 -9.79 -7.18 20.52
C ASP A 168 -8.68 -6.30 21.12
N ILE A 169 -8.17 -5.32 20.35
CA ILE A 169 -7.17 -4.36 20.84
C ILE A 169 -7.75 -3.46 21.92
N CYS A 170 -9.02 -3.07 21.85
CA CYS A 170 -9.67 -2.25 22.89
C CYS A 170 -9.75 -2.98 24.26
N GLU A 171 -9.63 -4.31 24.29
CA GLU A 171 -9.56 -5.07 25.54
C GLU A 171 -8.14 -5.07 26.16
N LYS A 172 -7.13 -4.62 25.42
CA LYS A 172 -5.76 -4.46 25.94
C LYS A 172 -5.64 -3.16 26.73
N ASP A 173 -4.85 -3.21 27.78
CA ASP A 173 -4.45 -2.00 28.51
C ASP A 173 -3.26 -1.34 27.78
N PHE A 174 -3.55 -0.36 26.88
CA PHE A 174 -2.54 0.42 26.20
C PHE A 174 -2.86 1.91 26.26
N LYS A 175 -1.85 2.74 26.10
CA LYS A 175 -2.00 4.19 26.02
C LYS A 175 -1.27 4.70 24.77
N GLY A 176 -2.02 5.23 23.82
CA GLY A 176 -1.43 5.69 22.57
C GLY A 176 -2.43 5.74 21.42
N LEU A 177 -2.04 5.26 20.27
CA LEU A 177 -2.83 5.29 19.03
C LEU A 177 -3.03 3.88 18.47
N CYS A 178 -4.27 3.48 18.23
CA CYS A 178 -4.60 2.38 17.34
C CYS A 178 -4.99 2.95 15.97
N PHE A 179 -4.15 2.74 14.95
CA PHE A 179 -4.38 3.24 13.59
C PHE A 179 -4.82 2.10 12.66
N VAL A 180 -6.04 2.18 12.17
CA VAL A 180 -6.70 1.11 11.43
C VAL A 180 -6.93 1.52 9.99
N ASN A 181 -6.60 0.62 9.04
CA ASN A 181 -6.92 0.78 7.63
C ASN A 181 -7.80 -0.38 7.15
N LEU A 182 -9.02 -0.05 6.74
CA LEU A 182 -10.01 -1.00 6.23
C LEU A 182 -10.05 -0.91 4.70
N VAL A 183 -9.42 -1.88 4.02
CA VAL A 183 -9.10 -1.78 2.59
C VAL A 183 -10.18 -2.23 1.63
N ASP A 184 -11.19 -2.98 2.07
CA ASP A 184 -12.15 -3.62 1.16
C ASP A 184 -13.08 -2.61 0.48
N PHE A 185 -13.39 -1.48 1.12
CA PHE A 185 -14.15 -0.38 0.53
C PHE A 185 -13.54 0.07 -0.79
N ASP A 186 -12.21 0.24 -0.81
CA ASP A 186 -11.47 0.63 -1.99
C ASP A 186 -11.20 -0.56 -2.93
N ALA A 187 -10.52 -1.60 -2.42
CA ALA A 187 -9.96 -2.67 -3.23
C ALA A 187 -11.00 -3.62 -3.83
N LEU A 188 -12.07 -3.94 -3.08
CA LEU A 188 -13.09 -4.89 -3.54
C LEU A 188 -14.30 -4.21 -4.15
N TRP A 189 -14.70 -3.04 -3.65
CA TRP A 189 -15.96 -2.43 -4.01
C TRP A 189 -15.79 -1.14 -4.82
N GLY A 190 -14.92 -0.23 -4.41
CA GLY A 190 -14.67 1.04 -5.07
C GLY A 190 -14.08 0.87 -6.47
N HIS A 191 -12.91 0.27 -6.60
CA HIS A 191 -12.25 0.03 -7.89
C HIS A 191 -13.03 -0.90 -8.83
N ARG A 192 -13.84 -1.79 -8.30
CA ARG A 192 -14.67 -2.72 -9.10
C ARG A 192 -16.06 -2.17 -9.42
N ARG A 193 -16.34 -0.95 -8.99
CA ARG A 193 -17.63 -0.28 -9.23
C ARG A 193 -18.84 -1.12 -8.80
N ASN A 194 -18.68 -1.84 -7.68
CA ASN A 194 -19.72 -2.66 -7.10
C ASN A 194 -20.46 -1.90 -6.02
N VAL A 195 -21.50 -1.16 -6.42
CA VAL A 195 -22.33 -0.31 -5.53
C VAL A 195 -22.99 -1.13 -4.42
N THR A 196 -23.54 -2.29 -4.77
CA THR A 196 -24.22 -3.16 -3.80
C THR A 196 -23.22 -3.67 -2.75
N GLY A 197 -22.06 -4.18 -3.18
CA GLY A 197 -21.03 -4.66 -2.26
C GLY A 197 -20.48 -3.54 -1.37
N TYR A 198 -20.37 -2.32 -1.89
CA TYR A 198 -19.98 -1.15 -1.10
C TYR A 198 -21.00 -0.83 0.01
N GLY A 199 -22.31 -0.86 -0.33
CA GLY A 199 -23.37 -0.68 0.64
C GLY A 199 -23.41 -1.76 1.72
N GLU A 200 -23.28 -3.03 1.32
CA GLU A 200 -23.19 -4.17 2.25
C GLU A 200 -21.97 -4.06 3.19
N GLU A 201 -20.85 -3.52 2.70
CA GLU A 201 -19.67 -3.33 3.52
C GLU A 201 -19.86 -2.20 4.54
N ILE A 202 -20.60 -1.14 4.19
CA ILE A 202 -21.00 -0.08 5.15
C ILE A 202 -21.85 -0.68 6.27
N GLU A 203 -22.84 -1.51 5.95
CA GLU A 203 -23.69 -2.16 6.95
C GLU A 203 -22.90 -3.08 7.90
N LYS A 204 -21.93 -3.83 7.36
CA LYS A 204 -21.03 -4.67 8.18
C LYS A 204 -20.13 -3.82 9.08
N PHE A 205 -19.60 -2.73 8.53
CA PHE A 205 -18.80 -1.78 9.28
C PHE A 205 -19.60 -1.15 10.41
N ASP A 206 -20.79 -0.65 10.14
CA ASP A 206 -21.69 -0.02 11.13
C ASP A 206 -21.99 -0.97 12.29
N LYS A 207 -22.30 -2.24 11.98
CA LYS A 207 -22.54 -3.25 13.00
C LYS A 207 -21.31 -3.48 13.90
N ASN A 208 -20.12 -3.60 13.32
CA ASN A 208 -18.87 -3.77 14.06
C ASN A 208 -18.49 -2.50 14.82
N LEU A 209 -18.80 -1.33 14.26
CA LEU A 209 -18.60 -0.04 14.93
C LEU A 209 -19.44 0.06 16.21
N GLY A 210 -20.68 -0.39 16.19
CA GLY A 210 -21.51 -0.47 17.40
C GLY A 210 -20.85 -1.33 18.51
N ILE A 211 -20.32 -2.50 18.14
CA ILE A 211 -19.60 -3.37 19.10
C ILE A 211 -18.32 -2.67 19.61
N LEU A 212 -17.56 -2.02 18.72
CA LEU A 212 -16.37 -1.26 19.10
C LEU A 212 -16.69 -0.15 20.11
N MET A 213 -17.75 0.61 19.85
CA MET A 213 -18.16 1.73 20.72
C MET A 213 -18.54 1.28 22.13
N GLU A 214 -19.08 0.07 22.29
CA GLU A 214 -19.37 -0.52 23.61
C GLU A 214 -18.10 -0.90 24.38
N LYS A 215 -16.95 -1.04 23.70
CA LYS A 215 -15.65 -1.39 24.29
C LYS A 215 -14.75 -0.19 24.59
N LEU A 216 -15.06 0.96 24.01
CA LEU A 216 -14.29 2.17 24.25
C LEU A 216 -14.45 2.66 25.69
N ARG A 217 -13.37 3.21 26.23
CA ARG A 217 -13.36 3.84 27.55
C ARG A 217 -13.83 5.29 27.45
N ASP A 218 -14.21 5.88 28.56
CA ASP A 218 -14.69 7.26 28.63
C ASP A 218 -13.67 8.30 28.12
N ASP A 219 -12.38 7.99 28.21
CA ASP A 219 -11.28 8.84 27.79
C ASP A 219 -10.72 8.48 26.39
N ASP A 220 -11.30 7.52 25.72
CA ASP A 220 -10.92 7.17 24.36
C ASP A 220 -11.54 8.13 23.33
N LEU A 221 -10.73 8.57 22.37
CA LEU A 221 -11.16 9.34 21.21
C LEU A 221 -11.24 8.46 19.98
N LEU A 222 -12.43 8.27 19.43
CA LEU A 222 -12.63 7.62 18.15
C LEU A 222 -12.67 8.65 17.01
N ILE A 223 -11.85 8.43 15.99
CA ILE A 223 -11.88 9.24 14.76
C ILE A 223 -12.13 8.30 13.58
N LEU A 224 -13.17 8.59 12.80
CA LEU A 224 -13.48 7.94 11.53
C LEU A 224 -13.21 8.91 10.38
N THR A 225 -12.42 8.49 9.42
CA THR A 225 -12.11 9.27 8.23
C THR A 225 -11.78 8.34 7.06
N ALA A 226 -11.51 8.91 5.90
CA ALA A 226 -10.94 8.20 4.77
C ALA A 226 -9.70 8.97 4.24
N ASP A 227 -8.82 8.28 3.56
CA ASP A 227 -7.62 8.84 2.92
C ASP A 227 -7.94 9.46 1.56
N HIS A 228 -8.97 8.97 0.86
CA HIS A 228 -9.47 9.49 -0.41
C HIS A 228 -10.92 9.05 -0.69
N GLY A 229 -11.53 9.62 -1.71
CA GLY A 229 -12.80 9.18 -2.26
C GLY A 229 -12.61 8.01 -3.23
N ASN A 230 -13.61 7.13 -3.31
CA ASN A 230 -13.73 6.13 -4.36
C ASN A 230 -15.20 5.79 -4.59
N ASP A 231 -15.89 6.65 -5.34
CA ASP A 231 -17.31 6.49 -5.65
C ASP A 231 -17.55 5.27 -6.55
N PRO A 232 -18.25 4.23 -6.06
CA PRO A 232 -18.50 3.02 -6.85
C PRO A 232 -19.49 3.24 -8.01
N THR A 233 -20.12 4.42 -8.10
CA THR A 233 -21.02 4.78 -9.21
C THR A 233 -20.32 5.54 -10.34
N TYR A 234 -19.08 6.00 -10.10
CA TYR A 234 -18.33 6.79 -11.06
C TYR A 234 -17.78 5.94 -12.22
N LYS A 235 -17.52 6.57 -13.37
CA LYS A 235 -16.95 5.90 -14.55
C LYS A 235 -15.42 5.70 -14.37
N GLY A 236 -14.92 4.57 -14.87
CA GLY A 236 -13.51 4.24 -14.78
C GLY A 236 -13.16 3.49 -13.48
N THR A 237 -11.88 3.26 -13.22
CA THR A 237 -11.37 2.48 -12.10
C THR A 237 -10.50 3.28 -11.14
N ASP A 238 -10.31 4.57 -11.40
CA ASP A 238 -9.47 5.44 -10.57
C ASP A 238 -10.22 5.94 -9.34
N HIS A 239 -9.47 6.42 -8.35
CA HIS A 239 -10.03 7.12 -7.20
C HIS A 239 -10.78 8.38 -7.63
N THR A 240 -11.77 8.77 -6.86
CA THR A 240 -12.61 9.92 -7.13
C THR A 240 -12.40 11.03 -6.09
N ARG A 241 -12.88 12.26 -6.34
CA ARG A 241 -12.55 13.45 -5.56
C ARG A 241 -13.73 13.93 -4.69
N GLU A 242 -14.36 13.01 -4.00
CA GLU A 242 -15.39 13.37 -3.01
C GLU A 242 -14.72 13.88 -1.73
N TYR A 243 -15.48 14.67 -0.97
CA TYR A 243 -15.11 14.97 0.41
C TYR A 243 -15.13 13.70 1.24
N VAL A 244 -14.07 13.46 1.98
CA VAL A 244 -14.01 12.34 2.92
C VAL A 244 -14.76 12.67 4.21
N PRO A 245 -15.40 11.69 4.87
CA PRO A 245 -16.00 11.90 6.17
C PRO A 245 -14.93 12.24 7.21
N PHE A 246 -15.28 13.05 8.16
CA PHE A 246 -14.50 13.28 9.38
C PHE A 246 -15.43 13.29 10.57
N ILE A 247 -15.42 12.23 11.35
CA ILE A 247 -16.26 12.06 12.53
C ILE A 247 -15.32 11.82 13.71
N ALA A 248 -15.45 12.65 14.75
CA ALA A 248 -14.72 12.52 16.00
C ALA A 248 -15.72 12.36 17.15
N CYS A 249 -15.58 11.29 17.91
CA CYS A 249 -16.43 10.96 19.03
C CYS A 249 -15.60 10.74 20.29
N LEU A 250 -15.89 11.51 21.33
CA LEU A 250 -15.51 11.24 22.71
C LEU A 250 -16.76 10.78 23.44
N LEU A 251 -16.73 9.62 24.08
CA LEU A 251 -17.89 9.12 24.84
C LEU A 251 -18.24 10.04 26.03
N TYR A 252 -17.25 10.79 26.54
CA TYR A 252 -17.43 11.77 27.61
C TYR A 252 -17.32 13.20 27.06
N THR A 253 -18.26 13.61 26.20
CA THR A 253 -18.48 15.02 25.89
C THR A 253 -19.77 15.47 26.57
N SER A 254 -19.71 16.55 27.35
CA SER A 254 -20.93 17.29 27.67
C SER A 254 -21.61 17.67 26.35
N PRO A 255 -22.95 17.60 26.25
CA PRO A 255 -23.64 17.89 25.01
C PRO A 255 -23.22 19.28 24.51
N SER A 256 -22.93 19.35 23.19
CA SER A 256 -22.65 20.62 22.54
C SER A 256 -23.81 21.59 22.81
N PRO A 257 -23.57 22.89 23.01
CA PRO A 257 -24.65 23.88 23.13
C PRO A 257 -25.66 23.88 22.00
N ARG A 258 -25.37 23.21 20.86
CA ARG A 258 -26.26 23.00 19.74
C ARG A 258 -27.21 21.82 19.92
N ASP A 259 -26.93 20.91 20.84
CA ASP A 259 -27.78 19.73 21.10
C ASP A 259 -28.80 19.98 22.21
N CYS A 260 -28.81 21.20 22.77
CA CYS A 260 -29.71 21.65 23.81
C CYS A 260 -30.83 22.55 23.28
N SER A 261 -31.13 22.56 21.97
CA SER A 261 -32.23 23.33 21.36
C SER A 261 -33.34 22.45 20.83
#